data_a37bf4a61072926ca0993d817d6457bf
#
_entry.id   a37bf4a61072926ca0993d817d6457bf
#
_cell.length_a   1.000
_cell.length_b   1.000
_cell.length_c   1.000
_cell.angle_alpha   90.00
_cell.angle_beta   90.00
_cell.angle_gamma   90.00
#
_symmetry.space_group_name_H-M   'P 1'
#
loop_
_entity.id
_entity.type
_entity.pdbx_description
1 polymer ?
#
loop_
_entity_poly.entity_id
_entity_poly.type
_entity_poly.pdbx_seq_one_letter_code
_entity_poly.pdbx_strand_id
1 'polypeptide(L)'
;DKNKDVEGDEFVVIGVTTPETATKTHPKNVAGVTFTEPIAEVNKVIEEIQAKALAEGKDYKHYKHYVVLAHLGVDTTTPVEWRGSTLAEALSKNPLLKGKRVTVIDGHSHTVESTTYGDNVTYNQTGSYLHNVGKITYKSRQLLGNPSLIAAADAKKLEANPKIEKLVKDIKQKYDAENAIEVVSNSPVELNGDRENVRVRETNLGNVVADSLYQYGQTGFSHPTDI
;
A
#
# COMPACT_ATOMS: atom_id res chain seq x y z
N ASP A 1 26.28 3.98 -10.10
CA ASP A 1 25.77 4.12 -8.75
C ASP A 1 26.85 3.78 -7.74
N LYS A 2 27.26 4.76 -6.91
CA LYS A 2 28.33 4.58 -5.91
C LYS A 2 27.93 3.68 -4.74
N ASN A 3 26.66 3.28 -4.67
CA ASN A 3 26.08 2.45 -3.61
C ASN A 3 25.67 1.06 -4.13
N LYS A 4 26.23 0.59 -5.21
CA LYS A 4 25.99 -0.78 -5.66
C LYS A 4 26.53 -1.74 -4.62
N ASP A 5 25.62 -2.40 -3.95
CA ASP A 5 25.92 -3.45 -2.98
C ASP A 5 26.57 -4.65 -3.66
N VAL A 6 26.12 -4.92 -4.87
CA VAL A 6 26.61 -5.96 -5.74
C VAL A 6 26.58 -5.42 -7.16
N GLU A 7 27.73 -5.26 -7.74
CA GLU A 7 27.86 -4.73 -9.11
C GLU A 7 27.15 -5.66 -10.11
N GLY A 8 26.22 -5.08 -10.88
CA GLY A 8 25.48 -5.81 -11.90
C GLY A 8 24.29 -6.64 -11.41
N ASP A 9 23.87 -6.56 -10.13
CA ASP A 9 22.66 -7.26 -9.68
C ASP A 9 21.41 -6.65 -10.33
N GLU A 10 20.56 -7.53 -10.85
CA GLU A 10 19.24 -7.19 -11.35
C GLU A 10 18.21 -7.44 -10.25
N PHE A 11 17.27 -6.49 -10.11
CA PHE A 11 16.13 -6.62 -9.19
C PHE A 11 14.94 -7.19 -9.93
N VAL A 12 14.28 -8.17 -9.34
CA VAL A 12 12.95 -8.61 -9.75
C VAL A 12 11.93 -7.81 -8.95
N VAL A 13 11.02 -7.12 -9.64
CA VAL A 13 9.93 -6.37 -9.00
C VAL A 13 8.62 -7.00 -9.43
N ILE A 14 7.81 -7.41 -8.45
CA ILE A 14 6.50 -8.06 -8.64
C ILE A 14 5.44 -7.18 -7.97
N GLY A 15 4.38 -6.83 -8.70
CA GLY A 15 3.21 -6.13 -8.16
C GLY A 15 2.08 -7.11 -7.85
N VAL A 16 1.42 -6.92 -6.70
CA VAL A 16 0.25 -7.71 -6.31
C VAL A 16 -0.77 -6.85 -5.56
N THR A 17 -2.05 -7.04 -5.86
CA THR A 17 -3.15 -6.34 -5.18
C THR A 17 -4.14 -7.31 -4.55
N THR A 18 -4.89 -6.81 -3.57
CA THR A 18 -5.88 -7.62 -2.85
C THR A 18 -7.08 -7.95 -3.72
N PRO A 19 -7.58 -9.20 -3.67
CA PRO A 19 -8.87 -9.57 -4.26
C PRO A 19 -10.07 -8.82 -3.65
N GLU A 20 -9.93 -8.25 -2.45
CA GLU A 20 -10.94 -7.38 -1.85
C GLU A 20 -11.28 -6.17 -2.73
N THR A 21 -10.43 -5.82 -3.69
CA THR A 21 -10.70 -4.78 -4.69
C THR A 21 -12.02 -5.03 -5.42
N ALA A 22 -12.43 -6.28 -5.61
CA ALA A 22 -13.70 -6.65 -6.23
C ALA A 22 -14.93 -6.07 -5.50
N THR A 23 -14.82 -5.88 -4.18
CA THR A 23 -15.93 -5.42 -3.32
C THR A 23 -15.67 -4.07 -2.64
N LYS A 24 -14.42 -3.61 -2.63
CA LYS A 24 -14.02 -2.36 -1.96
C LYS A 24 -13.88 -1.16 -2.91
N THR A 25 -14.29 -1.32 -4.17
CA THR A 25 -14.38 -0.23 -5.15
C THR A 25 -15.76 -0.22 -5.81
N HIS A 26 -16.05 0.84 -6.56
CA HIS A 26 -17.33 0.93 -7.27
C HIS A 26 -17.43 -0.21 -8.31
N PRO A 27 -18.55 -0.96 -8.40
CA PRO A 27 -18.68 -2.13 -9.28
C PRO A 27 -18.33 -1.87 -10.76
N LYS A 28 -18.59 -0.66 -11.27
CA LYS A 28 -18.23 -0.28 -12.64
C LYS A 28 -16.72 -0.32 -12.90
N ASN A 29 -15.87 -0.11 -11.85
CA ASN A 29 -14.42 -0.07 -11.98
C ASN A 29 -13.81 -1.46 -12.13
N VAL A 30 -14.54 -2.50 -11.75
CA VAL A 30 -14.09 -3.91 -11.78
C VAL A 30 -14.93 -4.79 -12.70
N ALA A 31 -15.82 -4.18 -13.50
CA ALA A 31 -16.63 -4.93 -14.46
C ALA A 31 -15.73 -5.66 -15.46
N GLY A 32 -15.89 -6.99 -15.55
CA GLY A 32 -15.06 -7.83 -16.41
C GLY A 32 -13.67 -8.16 -15.88
N VAL A 33 -13.33 -7.75 -14.65
CA VAL A 33 -12.07 -8.09 -13.99
C VAL A 33 -12.29 -9.27 -13.05
N THR A 34 -11.40 -10.26 -13.13
CA THR A 34 -11.33 -11.39 -12.21
C THR A 34 -10.07 -11.25 -11.35
N PHE A 35 -10.23 -11.42 -10.05
CA PHE A 35 -9.11 -11.43 -9.11
C PHE A 35 -8.77 -12.88 -8.76
N THR A 36 -7.49 -13.20 -8.80
CA THR A 36 -6.94 -14.54 -8.50
C THR A 36 -6.28 -14.54 -7.13
N GLU A 37 -5.88 -15.73 -6.66
CA GLU A 37 -5.25 -15.90 -5.36
C GLU A 37 -3.83 -15.30 -5.33
N PRO A 38 -3.54 -14.30 -4.48
CA PRO A 38 -2.31 -13.51 -4.54
C PRO A 38 -1.04 -14.35 -4.38
N ILE A 39 -1.06 -15.30 -3.43
CA ILE A 39 0.12 -16.11 -3.11
C ILE A 39 0.45 -17.05 -4.26
N ALA A 40 -0.56 -17.69 -4.84
CA ALA A 40 -0.39 -18.61 -5.96
C ALA A 40 0.17 -17.87 -7.19
N GLU A 41 -0.37 -16.70 -7.50
CA GLU A 41 0.08 -15.92 -8.65
C GLU A 41 1.48 -15.36 -8.48
N VAL A 42 1.85 -14.87 -7.28
CA VAL A 42 3.21 -14.40 -7.02
C VAL A 42 4.22 -15.55 -7.16
N ASN A 43 3.91 -16.74 -6.63
CA ASN A 43 4.79 -17.90 -6.79
C ASN A 43 4.93 -18.31 -8.25
N LYS A 44 3.85 -18.33 -9.01
CA LYS A 44 3.86 -18.62 -10.43
C LYS A 44 4.73 -17.63 -11.22
N VAL A 45 4.62 -16.33 -10.94
CA VAL A 45 5.47 -15.31 -11.57
C VAL A 45 6.94 -15.53 -11.23
N ILE A 46 7.28 -15.94 -10.01
CA ILE A 46 8.67 -16.27 -9.63
C ILE A 46 9.18 -17.46 -10.45
N GLU A 47 8.38 -18.51 -10.60
CA GLU A 47 8.71 -19.68 -11.41
C GLU A 47 8.94 -19.30 -12.88
N GLU A 48 8.05 -18.51 -13.46
CA GLU A 48 8.15 -18.03 -14.85
C GLU A 48 9.41 -17.19 -15.09
N ILE A 49 9.74 -16.26 -14.16
CA ILE A 49 10.94 -15.43 -14.25
C ILE A 49 12.21 -16.29 -14.20
N GLN A 50 12.25 -17.27 -13.30
CA GLN A 50 13.41 -18.14 -13.20
C GLN A 50 13.55 -19.09 -14.39
N ALA A 51 12.44 -19.63 -14.89
CA ALA A 51 12.44 -20.44 -16.10
C ALA A 51 12.91 -19.64 -17.32
N LYS A 52 12.48 -18.40 -17.46
CA LYS A 52 12.95 -17.48 -18.49
C LYS A 52 14.44 -17.19 -18.38
N ALA A 53 14.94 -16.92 -17.17
CA ALA A 53 16.36 -16.70 -16.94
C ALA A 53 17.21 -17.90 -17.36
N LEU A 54 16.78 -19.12 -17.00
CA LEU A 54 17.46 -20.35 -17.42
C LEU A 54 17.45 -20.52 -18.95
N ALA A 55 16.32 -20.24 -19.61
CA ALA A 55 16.22 -20.29 -21.07
C ALA A 55 17.15 -19.29 -21.78
N GLU A 56 17.47 -18.18 -21.12
CA GLU A 56 18.41 -17.16 -21.57
C GLU A 56 19.87 -17.49 -21.21
N GLY A 57 20.15 -18.68 -20.67
CA GLY A 57 21.49 -19.12 -20.29
C GLY A 57 21.99 -18.53 -18.96
N LYS A 58 21.11 -17.91 -18.17
CA LYS A 58 21.41 -17.41 -16.83
C LYS A 58 21.20 -18.54 -15.80
N ASP A 59 22.05 -18.60 -14.78
CA ASP A 59 21.84 -19.57 -13.72
C ASP A 59 20.72 -19.11 -12.75
N TYR A 60 20.21 -20.03 -11.91
CA TYR A 60 19.16 -19.75 -10.92
C TYR A 60 19.57 -18.70 -9.86
N LYS A 61 20.86 -18.43 -9.71
CA LYS A 61 21.42 -17.43 -8.79
C LYS A 61 21.47 -16.04 -9.39
N HIS A 62 21.15 -15.88 -10.67
CA HIS A 62 21.25 -14.61 -11.39
C HIS A 62 20.49 -13.50 -10.70
N TYR A 63 19.20 -13.73 -10.39
CA TYR A 63 18.42 -12.76 -9.63
C TYR A 63 18.58 -13.00 -8.12
N LYS A 64 19.17 -12.04 -7.42
CA LYS A 64 19.44 -12.12 -5.99
C LYS A 64 18.47 -11.34 -5.14
N HIS A 65 17.80 -10.35 -5.72
CA HIS A 65 16.89 -9.43 -5.05
C HIS A 65 15.49 -9.50 -5.65
N TYR A 66 14.51 -9.82 -4.81
CA TYR A 66 13.09 -9.82 -5.13
C TYR A 66 12.39 -8.75 -4.29
N VAL A 67 11.70 -7.83 -4.94
CA VAL A 67 10.88 -6.80 -4.30
C VAL A 67 9.43 -7.06 -4.69
N VAL A 68 8.59 -7.33 -3.71
CA VAL A 68 7.14 -7.47 -3.91
C VAL A 68 6.47 -6.19 -3.44
N LEU A 69 5.89 -5.45 -4.38
CA LEU A 69 5.06 -4.29 -4.12
C LEU A 69 3.63 -4.75 -3.96
N ALA A 70 3.19 -4.86 -2.72
CA ALA A 70 1.90 -5.42 -2.36
C ALA A 70 0.90 -4.32 -1.94
N HIS A 71 -0.38 -4.60 -2.15
CA HIS A 71 -1.48 -3.87 -1.53
C HIS A 71 -2.49 -4.87 -1.00
N LEU A 72 -2.08 -5.62 0.04
CA LEU A 72 -2.80 -6.75 0.63
C LEU A 72 -3.29 -6.44 2.05
N GLY A 73 -2.42 -5.83 2.87
CA GLY A 73 -2.69 -5.50 4.26
C GLY A 73 -2.64 -6.70 5.20
N VAL A 74 -2.94 -6.40 6.46
CA VAL A 74 -2.97 -7.38 7.57
C VAL A 74 -4.24 -7.23 8.42
N ASP A 75 -5.27 -6.57 7.91
CA ASP A 75 -6.54 -6.39 8.62
C ASP A 75 -7.12 -7.75 9.05
N THR A 76 -7.67 -7.80 10.24
CA THR A 76 -8.29 -9.03 10.77
C THR A 76 -9.53 -9.45 9.99
N THR A 77 -10.19 -8.51 9.30
CA THR A 77 -11.33 -8.75 8.43
C THR A 77 -10.96 -9.28 7.05
N THR A 78 -9.70 -9.11 6.63
CA THR A 78 -9.19 -9.68 5.38
C THR A 78 -8.96 -11.19 5.56
N PRO A 79 -9.42 -12.05 4.61
CA PRO A 79 -9.12 -13.48 4.62
C PRO A 79 -7.62 -13.72 4.81
N VAL A 80 -7.27 -14.70 5.64
CA VAL A 80 -5.86 -14.94 6.02
C VAL A 80 -4.99 -15.22 4.80
N GLU A 81 -5.51 -15.96 3.83
CA GLU A 81 -4.85 -16.31 2.57
C GLU A 81 -4.56 -15.11 1.66
N TRP A 82 -5.20 -13.96 1.89
CA TRP A 82 -4.97 -12.73 1.12
C TRP A 82 -4.11 -11.70 1.83
N ARG A 83 -3.67 -12.00 3.06
CA ARG A 83 -2.85 -11.05 3.83
C ARG A 83 -1.40 -11.01 3.36
N GLY A 84 -0.83 -9.82 3.39
CA GLY A 84 0.58 -9.63 3.05
C GLY A 84 1.55 -10.38 3.98
N SER A 85 1.18 -10.56 5.25
CA SER A 85 1.93 -11.39 6.20
C SER A 85 1.97 -12.86 5.80
N THR A 86 0.84 -13.40 5.31
CA THR A 86 0.75 -14.78 4.82
C THR A 86 1.55 -14.96 3.53
N LEU A 87 1.50 -13.96 2.63
CA LEU A 87 2.37 -13.95 1.46
C LEU A 87 3.85 -13.98 1.86
N ALA A 88 4.28 -13.11 2.78
CA ALA A 88 5.66 -13.04 3.24
C ALA A 88 6.13 -14.39 3.87
N GLU A 89 5.26 -15.01 4.66
CA GLU A 89 5.53 -16.33 5.21
C GLU A 89 5.67 -17.40 4.12
N ALA A 90 4.79 -17.41 3.11
CA ALA A 90 4.87 -18.33 1.98
C ALA A 90 6.16 -18.14 1.18
N LEU A 91 6.56 -16.89 0.93
CA LEU A 91 7.79 -16.57 0.22
C LEU A 91 9.03 -17.04 0.99
N SER A 92 9.03 -16.99 2.32
CA SER A 92 10.14 -17.47 3.14
C SER A 92 10.34 -19.01 3.06
N LYS A 93 9.27 -19.72 2.71
CA LYS A 93 9.26 -21.17 2.53
C LYS A 93 9.49 -21.60 1.07
N ASN A 94 9.49 -20.65 0.11
CA ASN A 94 9.67 -20.97 -1.30
C ASN A 94 11.12 -21.37 -1.60
N PRO A 95 11.39 -22.60 -2.07
CA PRO A 95 12.75 -23.09 -2.32
C PRO A 95 13.49 -22.30 -3.40
N LEU A 96 12.77 -21.68 -4.34
CA LEU A 96 13.35 -20.85 -5.40
C LEU A 96 13.94 -19.54 -4.86
N LEU A 97 13.52 -19.10 -3.68
CA LEU A 97 13.99 -17.89 -3.03
C LEU A 97 15.04 -18.12 -1.96
N LYS A 98 15.43 -19.39 -1.74
CA LYS A 98 16.46 -19.73 -0.75
C LYS A 98 17.78 -19.02 -1.05
N GLY A 99 18.32 -18.32 -0.04
CA GLY A 99 19.56 -17.57 -0.17
C GLY A 99 19.43 -16.28 -1.00
N LYS A 100 18.21 -15.80 -1.28
CA LYS A 100 17.92 -14.55 -1.98
C LYS A 100 17.31 -13.54 -1.03
N ARG A 101 17.54 -12.26 -1.29
CA ARG A 101 16.90 -11.15 -0.55
C ARG A 101 15.48 -10.96 -1.05
N VAL A 102 14.51 -11.01 -0.15
CA VAL A 102 13.10 -10.78 -0.47
C VAL A 102 12.56 -9.65 0.38
N THR A 103 12.11 -8.60 -0.26
CA THR A 103 11.52 -7.44 0.41
C THR A 103 10.06 -7.33 0.00
N VAL A 104 9.16 -7.46 0.96
CA VAL A 104 7.73 -7.17 0.76
C VAL A 104 7.45 -5.79 1.31
N ILE A 105 6.94 -4.91 0.45
CA ILE A 105 6.49 -3.56 0.79
C ILE A 105 4.99 -3.56 0.56
N ASP A 106 4.23 -3.45 1.63
CA ASP A 106 2.77 -3.59 1.63
C ASP A 106 2.08 -2.30 2.09
N GLY A 107 0.76 -2.26 1.94
CA GLY A 107 -0.12 -1.16 2.34
C GLY A 107 -1.51 -1.68 2.70
N HIS A 108 -2.57 -0.95 2.33
CA HIS A 108 -3.99 -1.27 2.51
C HIS A 108 -4.52 -1.11 3.94
N SER A 109 -3.95 -1.78 4.92
CA SER A 109 -4.42 -1.75 6.33
C SER A 109 -3.97 -0.52 7.12
N HIS A 110 -3.18 0.37 6.51
CA HIS A 110 -2.63 1.57 7.18
C HIS A 110 -1.81 1.26 8.44
N THR A 111 -1.28 0.05 8.54
CA THR A 111 -0.52 -0.44 9.68
C THR A 111 0.93 0.06 9.62
N VAL A 112 1.54 0.32 10.75
CA VAL A 112 2.98 0.49 10.87
C VAL A 112 3.55 -0.83 11.38
N GLU A 113 4.22 -1.56 10.51
CA GLU A 113 4.71 -2.91 10.82
C GLU A 113 6.03 -3.18 10.11
N SER A 114 6.88 -3.91 10.79
CA SER A 114 8.09 -4.49 10.20
C SER A 114 8.37 -5.83 10.84
N THR A 115 8.28 -6.88 10.05
CA THR A 115 8.43 -8.28 10.49
C THR A 115 9.34 -9.03 9.53
N THR A 116 10.11 -9.97 10.05
CA THR A 116 10.95 -10.86 9.25
C THR A 116 10.38 -12.28 9.25
N TYR A 117 10.46 -12.95 8.10
CA TYR A 117 10.04 -14.33 7.92
C TYR A 117 11.21 -15.17 7.42
N GLY A 118 11.50 -16.26 8.09
CA GLY A 118 12.68 -17.08 7.80
C GLY A 118 13.98 -16.28 7.93
N ASP A 119 14.94 -16.58 7.08
CA ASP A 119 16.27 -15.97 7.07
C ASP A 119 16.48 -14.94 5.94
N ASN A 120 15.44 -14.67 5.14
CA ASN A 120 15.60 -13.93 3.90
C ASN A 120 14.44 -13.01 3.50
N VAL A 121 13.30 -13.00 4.20
CA VAL A 121 12.15 -12.16 3.86
C VAL A 121 11.95 -11.05 4.87
N THR A 122 11.87 -9.82 4.40
CA THR A 122 11.53 -8.64 5.20
C THR A 122 10.19 -8.09 4.73
N TYR A 123 9.19 -8.05 5.61
CA TYR A 123 7.86 -7.50 5.38
C TYR A 123 7.70 -6.17 6.06
N ASN A 124 7.16 -5.16 5.38
CA ASN A 124 7.07 -3.81 5.91
C ASN A 124 5.83 -3.06 5.40
N GLN A 125 5.21 -2.31 6.32
CA GLN A 125 4.23 -1.25 6.06
C GLN A 125 4.61 -0.01 6.85
N THR A 126 4.27 1.18 6.35
CA THR A 126 4.66 2.48 6.92
C THR A 126 3.49 3.34 7.40
N GLY A 127 2.31 2.75 7.52
CA GLY A 127 1.09 3.48 7.87
C GLY A 127 0.46 4.16 6.64
N SER A 128 -0.05 5.37 6.82
CA SER A 128 -0.79 6.11 5.79
C SER A 128 -0.44 7.60 5.80
N TYR A 129 -0.90 8.32 4.79
CA TYR A 129 -0.84 9.78 4.67
C TYR A 129 0.56 10.39 4.82
N LEU A 130 1.61 9.67 4.44
CA LEU A 130 3.01 10.09 4.59
C LEU A 130 3.41 10.43 6.04
N HIS A 131 2.74 9.82 7.03
CA HIS A 131 3.17 9.96 8.42
C HIS A 131 4.57 9.41 8.65
N ASN A 132 4.98 8.43 7.86
CA ASN A 132 6.32 7.86 7.88
C ASN A 132 6.84 7.61 6.48
N VAL A 133 8.16 7.67 6.32
CA VAL A 133 8.89 7.14 5.18
C VAL A 133 9.69 5.92 5.64
N GLY A 134 9.48 4.79 5.01
CA GLY A 134 10.23 3.57 5.29
C GLY A 134 11.57 3.56 4.57
N LYS A 135 12.60 3.13 5.28
CA LYS A 135 13.93 2.89 4.73
C LYS A 135 14.40 1.50 5.13
N ILE A 136 14.77 0.68 4.16
CA ILE A 136 15.34 -0.65 4.39
C ILE A 136 16.79 -0.62 3.90
N THR A 137 17.71 -0.94 4.80
CA THR A 137 19.14 -0.98 4.49
C THR A 137 19.64 -2.41 4.58
N TYR A 138 20.32 -2.86 3.53
CA TYR A 138 20.99 -4.16 3.51
C TYR A 138 22.48 -3.99 3.74
N LYS A 139 23.04 -4.77 4.64
CA LYS A 139 24.50 -4.91 4.80
C LYS A 139 24.99 -5.99 3.84
N SER A 140 26.27 -5.89 3.46
CA SER A 140 26.92 -6.90 2.63
C SER A 140 26.74 -8.31 3.22
N ARG A 141 26.40 -9.28 2.37
CA ARG A 141 26.15 -10.70 2.71
C ARG A 141 24.95 -10.98 3.64
N GLN A 142 24.20 -9.97 4.07
CA GLN A 142 22.95 -10.17 4.82
C GLN A 142 21.77 -10.31 3.87
N LEU A 143 20.90 -11.26 4.13
CA LEU A 143 19.67 -11.48 3.37
C LEU A 143 18.51 -10.65 3.93
N LEU A 144 18.45 -10.47 5.25
CA LEU A 144 17.44 -9.64 5.90
C LEU A 144 17.83 -8.15 5.86
N GLY A 145 16.88 -7.31 5.50
CA GLY A 145 17.03 -5.87 5.58
C GLY A 145 16.88 -5.34 7.00
N ASN A 146 17.53 -4.21 7.29
CA ASN A 146 17.33 -3.45 8.52
C ASN A 146 16.33 -2.33 8.25
N PRO A 147 15.07 -2.45 8.69
CA PRO A 147 14.07 -1.44 8.49
C PRO A 147 14.25 -0.28 9.46
N SER A 148 13.91 0.91 9.00
CA SER A 148 13.81 2.11 9.82
C SER A 148 12.69 3.00 9.31
N LEU A 149 12.12 3.82 10.19
CA LEU A 149 11.11 4.80 9.86
C LEU A 149 11.67 6.21 10.05
N ILE A 150 11.37 7.08 9.11
CA ILE A 150 11.58 8.53 9.23
C ILE A 150 10.18 9.13 9.39
N ALA A 151 9.88 9.58 10.60
CA ALA A 151 8.59 10.21 10.88
C ALA A 151 8.46 11.56 10.14
N ALA A 152 7.25 11.93 9.75
CA ALA A 152 7.00 13.21 9.08
C ALA A 152 7.49 14.40 9.90
N ALA A 153 7.43 14.33 11.23
CA ALA A 153 7.94 15.36 12.13
C ALA A 153 9.46 15.54 12.01
N ASP A 154 10.20 14.47 11.76
CA ASP A 154 11.66 14.52 11.55
C ASP A 154 12.01 14.93 10.13
N ALA A 155 11.24 14.46 9.15
CA ALA A 155 11.41 14.88 7.75
C ALA A 155 11.22 16.40 7.57
N LYS A 156 10.29 17.01 8.32
CA LYS A 156 10.07 18.47 8.31
C LYS A 156 11.26 19.29 8.82
N LYS A 157 12.22 18.68 9.52
CA LYS A 157 13.45 19.33 9.98
C LYS A 157 14.54 19.37 8.92
N LEU A 158 14.36 18.61 7.84
CA LEU A 158 15.31 18.56 6.74
C LEU A 158 15.08 19.75 5.79
N GLU A 159 16.14 20.18 5.13
CA GLU A 159 16.06 21.18 4.08
C GLU A 159 15.26 20.65 2.90
N ALA A 160 14.22 21.37 2.50
CA ALA A 160 13.38 20.99 1.38
C ALA A 160 14.12 21.19 0.05
N ASN A 161 13.87 20.30 -0.89
CA ASN A 161 14.33 20.51 -2.27
C ASN A 161 13.49 21.65 -2.90
N PRO A 162 14.09 22.79 -3.28
CA PRO A 162 13.33 23.98 -3.68
C PRO A 162 12.49 23.77 -4.96
N LYS A 163 12.90 22.87 -5.86
CA LYS A 163 12.13 22.54 -7.06
C LYS A 163 10.86 21.75 -6.71
N ILE A 164 10.97 20.79 -5.79
CA ILE A 164 9.83 19.98 -5.34
C ILE A 164 8.89 20.83 -4.49
N GLU A 165 9.44 21.64 -3.59
CA GLU A 165 8.64 22.56 -2.78
C GLU A 165 7.80 23.50 -3.64
N LYS A 166 8.41 24.11 -4.67
CA LYS A 166 7.70 24.97 -5.62
C LYS A 166 6.58 24.19 -6.33
N LEU A 167 6.86 22.98 -6.84
CA LEU A 167 5.87 22.15 -7.53
C LEU A 167 4.68 21.82 -6.62
N VAL A 168 4.94 21.39 -5.38
CA VAL A 168 3.89 21.08 -4.40
C VAL A 168 3.05 22.33 -4.08
N LYS A 169 3.70 23.48 -3.91
CA LYS A 169 3.02 24.75 -3.66
C LYS A 169 2.11 25.17 -4.83
N ASP A 170 2.60 25.04 -6.06
CA ASP A 170 1.83 25.38 -7.27
C ASP A 170 0.60 24.45 -7.42
N ILE A 171 0.75 23.15 -7.15
CA ILE A 171 -0.35 22.18 -7.16
C ILE A 171 -1.37 22.52 -6.07
N LYS A 172 -0.88 22.78 -4.85
CA LYS A 172 -1.76 23.10 -3.72
C LYS A 172 -2.57 24.39 -3.98
N GLN A 173 -1.96 25.42 -4.52
CA GLN A 173 -2.67 26.66 -4.85
C GLN A 173 -3.80 26.43 -5.85
N LYS A 174 -3.57 25.62 -6.88
CA LYS A 174 -4.63 25.25 -7.84
C LYS A 174 -5.74 24.48 -7.17
N TYR A 175 -5.40 23.45 -6.39
CA TYR A 175 -6.37 22.66 -5.67
C TYR A 175 -7.22 23.51 -4.72
N ASP A 176 -6.59 24.38 -3.92
CA ASP A 176 -7.28 25.24 -2.96
C ASP A 176 -8.22 26.25 -3.68
N ALA A 177 -7.82 26.74 -4.86
CA ALA A 177 -8.65 27.64 -5.66
C ALA A 177 -9.87 26.94 -6.27
N GLU A 178 -9.72 25.69 -6.71
CA GLU A 178 -10.79 24.89 -7.30
C GLU A 178 -11.73 24.28 -6.24
N ASN A 179 -11.23 24.05 -5.02
CA ASN A 179 -11.95 23.41 -3.92
C ASN A 179 -12.08 24.34 -2.73
N ALA A 180 -12.40 25.61 -2.95
CA ALA A 180 -12.64 26.55 -1.87
C ALA A 180 -13.76 26.03 -0.96
N ILE A 181 -13.43 25.79 0.31
CA ILE A 181 -14.38 25.30 1.32
C ILE A 181 -15.00 26.52 2.00
N GLU A 182 -16.30 26.67 1.86
CA GLU A 182 -17.06 27.61 2.66
C GLU A 182 -17.44 26.97 4.00
N VAL A 183 -17.02 27.56 5.10
CA VAL A 183 -17.46 27.14 6.44
C VAL A 183 -18.78 27.81 6.74
N VAL A 184 -19.85 27.05 6.63
CA VAL A 184 -21.23 27.54 6.83
C VAL A 184 -21.70 27.48 8.28
N SER A 185 -21.09 26.62 9.10
CA SER A 185 -21.45 26.42 10.51
C SER A 185 -20.33 25.72 11.29
N ASN A 186 -20.43 25.83 12.63
CA ASN A 186 -19.63 25.07 13.55
C ASN A 186 -20.49 24.03 14.27
N SER A 187 -19.99 22.82 14.42
CA SER A 187 -20.67 21.80 15.22
C SER A 187 -20.46 22.09 16.71
N PRO A 188 -21.53 22.11 17.54
CA PRO A 188 -21.42 22.27 18.99
C PRO A 188 -20.92 21.00 19.70
N VAL A 189 -20.80 19.89 18.95
CA VAL A 189 -20.35 18.59 19.44
C VAL A 189 -19.27 18.04 18.51
N GLU A 190 -18.39 17.25 19.06
CA GLU A 190 -17.41 16.52 18.27
C GLU A 190 -18.10 15.49 17.36
N LEU A 191 -17.76 15.52 16.09
CA LEU A 191 -18.29 14.57 15.10
C LEU A 191 -17.35 13.35 15.02
N ASN A 192 -17.86 12.19 15.39
CA ASN A 192 -17.10 10.94 15.37
C ASN A 192 -16.96 10.43 13.94
N GLY A 193 -15.79 10.67 13.35
CA GLY A 193 -15.38 10.18 12.04
C GLY A 193 -14.32 9.07 12.07
N ASP A 194 -14.01 8.53 13.25
CA ASP A 194 -13.02 7.50 13.42
C ASP A 194 -13.32 6.27 12.55
N ARG A 195 -12.33 5.81 11.81
CA ARG A 195 -12.44 4.67 10.89
C ARG A 195 -13.02 3.42 11.55
N GLU A 196 -12.59 3.14 12.79
CA GLU A 196 -13.02 1.97 13.56
C GLU A 196 -14.50 2.07 14.00
N ASN A 197 -15.04 3.28 14.01
CA ASN A 197 -16.43 3.53 14.38
C ASN A 197 -17.34 3.59 13.16
N VAL A 198 -17.05 4.47 12.19
CA VAL A 198 -17.94 4.73 11.03
C VAL A 198 -18.14 3.53 10.11
N ARG A 199 -17.28 2.52 10.20
CA ARG A 199 -17.36 1.31 9.36
C ARG A 199 -18.19 0.19 9.94
N VAL A 200 -18.45 0.21 11.24
CA VAL A 200 -19.06 -0.94 11.95
C VAL A 200 -20.27 -0.56 12.79
N ARG A 201 -20.51 0.73 12.97
CA ARG A 201 -21.64 1.22 13.76
C ARG A 201 -22.11 2.61 13.30
N GLU A 202 -23.31 2.96 13.68
CA GLU A 202 -23.87 4.30 13.54
C GLU A 202 -23.02 5.33 14.30
N THR A 203 -22.75 6.48 13.66
CA THR A 203 -22.05 7.62 14.27
C THR A 203 -22.73 8.93 13.89
N ASN A 204 -22.57 9.96 14.73
CA ASN A 204 -23.16 11.27 14.46
C ASN A 204 -22.62 11.91 13.17
N LEU A 205 -21.34 11.69 12.80
CA LEU A 205 -20.82 12.12 11.49
C LEU A 205 -21.49 11.35 10.34
N GLY A 206 -21.67 10.04 10.52
CA GLY A 206 -22.37 9.20 9.54
C GLY A 206 -23.78 9.70 9.29
N ASN A 207 -24.50 10.06 10.34
CA ASN A 207 -25.86 10.62 10.26
C ASN A 207 -25.87 11.97 9.52
N VAL A 208 -24.95 12.90 9.85
CA VAL A 208 -24.85 14.19 9.15
C VAL A 208 -24.60 14.00 7.65
N VAL A 209 -23.73 13.04 7.27
CA VAL A 209 -23.48 12.73 5.88
C VAL A 209 -24.71 12.15 5.19
N ALA A 210 -25.40 11.20 5.84
CA ALA A 210 -26.62 10.59 5.30
C ALA A 210 -27.73 11.64 5.12
N ASP A 211 -27.96 12.47 6.13
CA ASP A 211 -28.95 13.56 6.09
C ASP A 211 -28.62 14.57 4.98
N SER A 212 -27.34 14.89 4.78
CA SER A 212 -26.90 15.79 3.70
C SER A 212 -27.18 15.21 2.34
N LEU A 213 -26.92 13.92 2.13
CA LEU A 213 -27.25 13.22 0.89
C LEU A 213 -28.74 13.14 0.65
N TYR A 214 -29.52 12.84 1.68
CA TYR A 214 -30.99 12.83 1.61
C TYR A 214 -31.53 14.20 1.21
N GLN A 215 -31.10 15.27 1.88
CA GLN A 215 -31.50 16.65 1.59
C GLN A 215 -31.15 17.02 0.15
N TYR A 216 -29.95 16.69 -0.32
CA TYR A 216 -29.54 16.93 -1.69
C TYR A 216 -30.40 16.13 -2.68
N GLY A 217 -30.72 14.87 -2.34
CA GLY A 217 -31.60 14.02 -3.13
C GLY A 217 -33.01 14.60 -3.32
N GLN A 218 -33.52 15.33 -2.31
CA GLN A 218 -34.84 15.97 -2.37
C GLN A 218 -34.84 17.26 -3.21
N THR A 219 -33.74 17.99 -3.26
CA THR A 219 -33.69 19.34 -3.84
C THR A 219 -32.73 19.48 -5.03
N GLY A 220 -31.73 18.61 -5.14
CA GLY A 220 -30.67 18.68 -6.15
C GLY A 220 -30.97 17.96 -7.46
N PHE A 221 -32.02 17.14 -7.51
CA PHE A 221 -32.44 16.39 -8.70
C PHE A 221 -33.80 16.87 -9.20
N SER A 222 -34.11 16.55 -10.46
CA SER A 222 -35.38 16.90 -11.08
C SER A 222 -36.60 16.21 -10.42
N HIS A 223 -36.35 15.11 -9.72
CA HIS A 223 -37.36 14.35 -8.98
C HIS A 223 -36.83 13.99 -7.61
N PRO A 224 -37.63 14.09 -6.54
CA PRO A 224 -37.25 13.58 -5.22
C PRO A 224 -36.85 12.11 -5.28
N THR A 225 -35.89 11.73 -4.46
CA THR A 225 -35.42 10.34 -4.36
C THR A 225 -35.86 9.72 -3.03
N ASP A 226 -36.30 8.46 -3.08
CA ASP A 226 -36.49 7.64 -1.91
C ASP A 226 -35.16 6.96 -1.58
N ILE A 227 -34.51 7.42 -0.52
CA ILE A 227 -33.23 6.86 -0.03
C ILE A 227 -33.45 6.30 1.36
#